data_e0580e0541d26390a9b9fbd03fadac0f
#
_entry.id   e0580e0541d26390a9b9fbd03fadac0f
#
_cell.length_a   1.000
_cell.length_b   1.000
_cell.length_c   1.000
_cell.angle_alpha   90.00
_cell.angle_beta   90.00
_cell.angle_gamma   90.00
#
_symmetry.space_group_name_H-M   'P 1'
#
loop_
_entity.id
_entity.type
_entity.pdbx_description
1 polymer ?
#
loop_
_entity_poly.entity_id
_entity_poly.type
_entity_poly.pdbx_seq_one_letter_code
_entity_poly.pdbx_strand_id
1 'polypeptide(L)'
;MRRSRVLGFVLAAPWLVGVARAHEVTGSRFDAPLPLGLLFGGAGVTVAATAWWLAAADRDHADRASVSVSLPSPRAGRALLRLAGLLAFAGVLGFGLFGTDAAADNPATLFAWAVALKGVALVAVVAGSPWRYLSPWRTVYEAFAALEGRDLAAAAYPARLGAWPAVLGFVAIVGVAENLTEIPQSPRLTAGLLAAYALVMLAGGFAFGRDFFANADALEVLYRLLGRVSPLGWRERSVGVRTPWESCARPAARRGVAAFVVAAVYTVSFDGFANTPEYQSVYYVVREAAGVYTPLVVYGAGLAAFLAAYGAVAAATERAGGRAARSGTDAAAAAAAFAPTVLPIAAAYEVAHNYPFVARNLASLLSLAADRAVSLLGWLSVPAFWWSQVALVVAGHVLAVAAAHRVAVRRYGDRAVAAHRPLVALMVGYTVLSLWIVSRPVVA
;
A
#
# COMPACT_ATOMS: atom_id res chain seq x y z
N MET A 1 38.74 3.05 23.74
CA MET A 1 38.17 4.20 23.04
C MET A 1 37.77 3.80 21.62
N ARG A 2 36.55 3.23 21.39
CA ARG A 2 35.96 2.98 20.07
C ARG A 2 34.44 2.71 20.24
N ARG A 3 33.66 3.76 20.59
CA ARG A 3 32.20 3.67 20.70
C ARG A 3 31.51 4.99 20.25
N SER A 4 31.91 5.60 19.15
CA SER A 4 31.29 6.90 18.77
C SER A 4 31.16 7.15 17.25
N ARG A 5 31.06 6.11 16.41
CA ARG A 5 30.89 6.34 14.95
C ARG A 5 29.58 5.80 14.35
N VAL A 6 28.72 5.18 15.14
CA VAL A 6 27.41 4.67 14.64
C VAL A 6 26.28 5.67 14.87
N LEU A 7 26.45 6.65 15.78
CA LEU A 7 25.44 7.71 16.02
C LEU A 7 25.48 8.85 15.00
N GLY A 8 26.51 8.96 14.16
CA GLY A 8 26.67 10.05 13.20
C GLY A 8 25.73 10.01 12.00
N PHE A 9 25.16 8.85 11.65
CA PHE A 9 24.31 8.72 10.48
C PHE A 9 22.83 9.09 10.73
N VAL A 10 22.39 9.10 11.97
CA VAL A 10 21.01 9.47 12.36
C VAL A 10 20.86 10.99 12.51
N LEU A 11 21.95 11.72 12.74
CA LEU A 11 21.93 13.17 12.99
C LEU A 11 22.13 14.03 11.72
N ALA A 12 22.40 13.43 10.55
CA ALA A 12 22.55 14.16 9.29
C ALA A 12 21.22 14.37 8.51
N ALA A 13 20.08 13.96 9.08
CA ALA A 13 18.77 14.01 8.44
C ALA A 13 17.99 15.35 8.48
N PRO A 14 18.39 16.44 9.19
CA PRO A 14 17.58 17.66 9.22
C PRO A 14 17.50 18.40 7.87
N TRP A 15 18.39 18.13 6.95
CA TRP A 15 18.43 18.78 5.62
C TRP A 15 17.55 18.11 4.56
N LEU A 16 16.96 16.93 4.88
CA LEU A 16 16.13 16.17 3.96
C LEU A 16 14.63 16.36 4.22
N VAL A 17 14.24 17.10 5.26
CA VAL A 17 12.84 17.35 5.58
C VAL A 17 12.38 18.59 4.83
N GLY A 18 11.91 18.37 3.61
CA GLY A 18 11.24 19.37 2.79
C GLY A 18 9.75 19.46 3.14
N VAL A 19 9.11 20.57 2.73
CA VAL A 19 7.65 20.68 2.77
C VAL A 19 7.08 19.63 1.81
N ALA A 20 6.25 18.72 2.31
CA ALA A 20 5.56 17.72 1.49
C ALA A 20 4.79 18.46 0.37
N ARG A 21 5.30 18.38 -0.85
CA ARG A 21 4.55 18.73 -2.05
C ARG A 21 3.97 17.45 -2.59
N ALA A 22 2.78 17.12 -2.11
CA ALA A 22 2.06 16.02 -2.70
C ALA A 22 1.66 16.36 -4.14
N HIS A 23 1.52 15.34 -4.90
CA HIS A 23 1.30 15.33 -6.33
C HIS A 23 0.04 16.13 -6.72
N GLU A 24 0.22 17.32 -7.28
CA GLU A 24 -0.89 18.15 -7.77
C GLU A 24 -1.79 17.36 -8.71
N VAL A 25 -2.98 17.05 -8.24
CA VAL A 25 -4.10 16.63 -9.06
C VAL A 25 -4.93 17.88 -9.35
N THR A 26 -4.61 18.60 -10.42
CA THR A 26 -5.33 19.75 -10.96
C THR A 26 -5.66 20.87 -9.96
N GLY A 27 -5.04 22.04 -10.09
CA GLY A 27 -5.35 23.26 -9.36
C GLY A 27 -6.71 23.89 -9.70
N SER A 28 -7.68 23.12 -10.17
CA SER A 28 -9.05 23.57 -10.42
C SER A 28 -9.94 23.11 -9.28
N ARG A 29 -10.50 24.09 -8.56
CA ARG A 29 -11.57 23.89 -7.60
C ARG A 29 -12.72 23.18 -8.31
N PHE A 30 -12.96 21.91 -7.97
CA PHE A 30 -14.10 21.18 -8.48
C PHE A 30 -15.24 21.28 -7.46
N ASP A 31 -16.32 21.96 -7.84
CA ASP A 31 -17.55 21.92 -7.07
C ASP A 31 -18.23 20.56 -7.28
N ALA A 32 -18.28 19.77 -6.20
CA ALA A 32 -18.92 18.46 -6.23
C ALA A 32 -20.36 18.59 -6.75
N PRO A 33 -20.80 17.75 -7.71
CA PRO A 33 -22.14 17.84 -8.30
C PRO A 33 -23.27 17.50 -7.30
N LEU A 34 -22.93 17.02 -6.11
CA LEU A 34 -23.86 16.76 -5.02
C LEU A 34 -23.38 17.45 -3.73
N PRO A 35 -24.29 17.86 -2.86
CA PRO A 35 -23.93 18.31 -1.52
C PRO A 35 -23.10 17.25 -0.78
N LEU A 36 -21.94 17.62 -0.27
CA LEU A 36 -20.98 16.69 0.38
C LEU A 36 -21.63 15.87 1.50
N GLY A 37 -22.58 16.46 2.27
CA GLY A 37 -23.31 15.74 3.30
C GLY A 37 -24.13 14.57 2.77
N LEU A 38 -24.77 14.72 1.59
CA LEU A 38 -25.50 13.63 0.94
C LEU A 38 -24.56 12.56 0.41
N LEU A 39 -23.41 12.97 -0.13
CA LEU A 39 -22.39 12.04 -0.59
C LEU A 39 -21.84 11.17 0.55
N PHE A 40 -21.43 11.81 1.64
CA PHE A 40 -20.85 11.11 2.80
C PHE A 40 -21.90 10.24 3.50
N GLY A 41 -23.13 10.78 3.68
CA GLY A 41 -24.24 10.03 4.24
C GLY A 41 -24.64 8.84 3.38
N GLY A 42 -24.78 9.04 2.06
CA GLY A 42 -25.11 7.98 1.11
C GLY A 42 -24.07 6.87 1.07
N ALA A 43 -22.79 7.20 1.05
CA ALA A 43 -21.71 6.23 1.09
C ALA A 43 -21.69 5.45 2.42
N GLY A 44 -21.79 6.14 3.56
CA GLY A 44 -21.87 5.50 4.87
C GLY A 44 -23.06 4.57 5.01
N VAL A 45 -24.25 5.01 4.54
CA VAL A 45 -25.47 4.19 4.51
C VAL A 45 -25.29 2.97 3.61
N THR A 46 -24.64 3.11 2.44
CA THR A 46 -24.38 1.98 1.53
C THR A 46 -23.52 0.91 2.22
N VAL A 47 -22.47 1.31 2.92
CA VAL A 47 -21.59 0.39 3.67
C VAL A 47 -22.33 -0.27 4.82
N ALA A 48 -23.11 0.50 5.60
CA ALA A 48 -23.89 -0.01 6.72
C ALA A 48 -25.03 -0.95 6.23
N ALA A 49 -25.74 -0.58 5.15
CA ALA A 49 -26.78 -1.41 4.54
C ALA A 49 -26.22 -2.73 3.98
N THR A 50 -25.01 -2.70 3.41
CA THR A 50 -24.32 -3.93 2.97
C THR A 50 -24.05 -4.85 4.15
N ALA A 51 -23.57 -4.32 5.28
CA ALA A 51 -23.34 -5.11 6.49
C ALA A 51 -24.64 -5.71 7.04
N TRP A 52 -25.71 -4.92 7.08
CA TRP A 52 -27.02 -5.37 7.51
C TRP A 52 -27.60 -6.44 6.58
N TRP A 53 -27.52 -6.24 5.27
CA TRP A 53 -28.00 -7.21 4.28
C TRP A 53 -27.26 -8.54 4.38
N LEU A 54 -25.94 -8.53 4.54
CA LEU A 54 -25.14 -9.74 4.73
C LEU A 54 -25.52 -10.47 6.02
N ALA A 55 -25.81 -9.72 7.10
CA ALA A 55 -26.25 -10.27 8.38
C ALA A 55 -27.65 -10.90 8.29
N ALA A 56 -28.54 -10.36 7.44
CA ALA A 56 -29.91 -10.86 7.26
C ALA A 56 -30.00 -11.99 6.22
N ALA A 57 -29.05 -12.10 5.32
CA ALA A 57 -29.16 -13.01 4.17
C ALA A 57 -28.90 -14.48 4.48
N ASP A 58 -28.47 -14.83 5.70
CA ASP A 58 -28.21 -16.19 6.24
C ASP A 58 -27.94 -17.24 5.13
N ARG A 59 -26.91 -17.03 4.32
CA ARG A 59 -26.60 -17.88 3.19
C ARG A 59 -25.34 -18.69 3.46
N ASP A 60 -25.49 -19.99 3.31
CA ASP A 60 -24.38 -20.92 3.19
C ASP A 60 -23.41 -20.44 2.08
N HIS A 61 -22.29 -19.92 2.49
CA HIS A 61 -21.29 -19.39 1.58
C HIS A 61 -20.37 -20.53 1.15
N ALA A 62 -20.90 -21.46 0.34
CA ALA A 62 -20.09 -22.46 -0.31
C ALA A 62 -18.96 -21.78 -1.13
N ASP A 63 -17.73 -22.21 -0.95
CA ASP A 63 -16.60 -21.75 -1.77
C ASP A 63 -16.93 -22.06 -3.23
N ARG A 64 -17.10 -21.00 -4.04
CA ARG A 64 -17.38 -21.18 -5.47
C ARG A 64 -16.16 -21.80 -6.15
N ALA A 65 -16.40 -22.81 -6.97
CA ALA A 65 -15.37 -23.39 -7.82
C ALA A 65 -14.70 -22.29 -8.66
N SER A 66 -13.39 -22.11 -8.50
CA SER A 66 -12.63 -21.15 -9.30
C SER A 66 -12.47 -21.72 -10.71
N VAL A 67 -13.00 -21.01 -11.69
CA VAL A 67 -12.68 -21.30 -13.10
C VAL A 67 -11.19 -20.99 -13.31
N SER A 68 -10.43 -21.97 -13.78
CA SER A 68 -9.01 -21.77 -14.05
C SER A 68 -8.67 -22.19 -15.49
N VAL A 69 -7.87 -21.37 -16.16
CA VAL A 69 -7.36 -21.61 -17.50
C VAL A 69 -5.88 -22.01 -17.40
N SER A 70 -5.51 -23.13 -18.02
CA SER A 70 -4.11 -23.56 -18.10
C SER A 70 -3.35 -22.67 -19.08
N LEU A 71 -2.16 -22.22 -18.67
CA LEU A 71 -1.27 -21.40 -19.49
C LEU A 71 -0.10 -22.23 -20.02
N PRO A 72 0.37 -21.97 -21.26
CA PRO A 72 1.65 -22.49 -21.72
C PRO A 72 2.78 -22.05 -20.78
N SER A 73 3.91 -22.75 -20.78
CA SER A 73 5.00 -22.55 -19.82
C SER A 73 5.35 -21.05 -19.63
N PRO A 74 5.25 -20.51 -18.43
CA PRO A 74 5.47 -19.07 -18.17
C PRO A 74 6.96 -18.70 -18.11
N ARG A 75 7.88 -19.57 -18.54
CA ARG A 75 9.34 -19.34 -18.43
C ARG A 75 9.80 -18.10 -19.17
N ALA A 76 9.38 -17.93 -20.43
CA ALA A 76 9.72 -16.76 -21.23
C ALA A 76 9.16 -15.46 -20.62
N GLY A 77 7.89 -15.46 -20.20
CA GLY A 77 7.28 -14.29 -19.54
C GLY A 77 7.97 -13.90 -18.23
N ARG A 78 8.37 -14.89 -17.42
CA ARG A 78 9.14 -14.64 -16.18
C ARG A 78 10.54 -14.08 -16.47
N ALA A 79 11.21 -14.59 -17.51
CA ALA A 79 12.51 -14.08 -17.92
C ALA A 79 12.42 -12.64 -18.44
N LEU A 80 11.39 -12.31 -19.22
CA LEU A 80 11.13 -10.95 -19.70
C LEU A 80 10.86 -9.99 -18.54
N LEU A 81 10.04 -10.37 -17.55
CA LEU A 81 9.78 -9.53 -16.37
C LEU A 81 11.07 -9.29 -15.55
N ARG A 82 11.89 -10.31 -15.36
CA ARG A 82 13.18 -10.17 -14.68
C ARG A 82 14.13 -9.22 -15.42
N LEU A 83 14.24 -9.39 -16.73
CA LEU A 83 15.05 -8.50 -17.56
C LEU A 83 14.51 -7.06 -17.51
N ALA A 84 13.21 -6.87 -17.65
CA ALA A 84 12.58 -5.56 -17.56
C ALA A 84 12.85 -4.88 -16.21
N GLY A 85 12.75 -5.62 -15.10
CA GLY A 85 13.06 -5.10 -13.77
C GLY A 85 14.52 -4.69 -13.60
N LEU A 86 15.46 -5.51 -14.12
CA LEU A 86 16.89 -5.17 -14.08
C LEU A 86 17.22 -3.94 -14.95
N LEU A 87 16.68 -3.88 -16.18
CA LEU A 87 16.90 -2.75 -17.07
C LEU A 87 16.29 -1.45 -16.51
N ALA A 88 15.11 -1.55 -15.95
CA ALA A 88 14.46 -0.42 -15.29
C ALA A 88 15.28 0.10 -14.10
N PHE A 89 15.77 -0.81 -13.24
CA PHE A 89 16.62 -0.44 -12.11
C PHE A 89 17.95 0.20 -12.57
N ALA A 90 18.61 -0.40 -13.57
CA ALA A 90 19.82 0.16 -14.16
C ALA A 90 19.55 1.55 -14.79
N GLY A 91 18.41 1.71 -15.46
CA GLY A 91 17.97 2.99 -16.00
C GLY A 91 17.76 4.05 -14.92
N VAL A 92 17.09 3.70 -13.79
CA VAL A 92 16.92 4.62 -12.67
C VAL A 92 18.27 5.05 -12.09
N LEU A 93 19.21 4.14 -11.92
CA LEU A 93 20.55 4.50 -11.45
C LEU A 93 21.30 5.36 -12.47
N GLY A 94 21.26 5.00 -13.76
CA GLY A 94 21.95 5.73 -14.83
C GLY A 94 21.39 7.15 -14.99
N PHE A 95 20.09 7.31 -15.20
CA PHE A 95 19.49 8.63 -15.37
C PHE A 95 19.49 9.44 -14.06
N GLY A 96 19.36 8.79 -12.90
CA GLY A 96 19.40 9.48 -11.63
C GLY A 96 20.76 10.04 -11.27
N LEU A 97 21.85 9.35 -11.63
CA LEU A 97 23.21 9.79 -11.32
C LEU A 97 23.82 10.70 -12.39
N PHE A 98 23.48 10.48 -13.67
CA PHE A 98 24.13 11.11 -14.82
C PHE A 98 23.18 11.92 -15.70
N GLY A 99 21.86 11.88 -15.45
CA GLY A 99 20.86 12.63 -16.18
C GLY A 99 20.70 14.07 -15.69
N THR A 100 19.63 14.73 -16.17
CA THR A 100 19.27 16.10 -15.73
C THR A 100 18.89 16.13 -14.27
N ASP A 101 19.17 17.24 -13.59
CA ASP A 101 18.78 17.44 -12.18
C ASP A 101 17.29 17.81 -12.01
N ALA A 102 16.61 18.20 -13.11
CA ALA A 102 15.18 18.54 -13.08
C ALA A 102 14.32 17.26 -12.95
N ALA A 103 13.69 17.07 -11.82
CA ALA A 103 12.92 15.85 -11.52
C ALA A 103 11.79 15.58 -12.52
N ALA A 104 11.12 16.64 -13.00
CA ALA A 104 10.02 16.54 -13.97
C ALA A 104 10.46 16.04 -15.36
N ASP A 105 11.74 16.21 -15.70
CA ASP A 105 12.32 15.85 -16.98
C ASP A 105 13.30 14.68 -16.88
N ASN A 106 13.42 14.08 -15.70
CA ASN A 106 14.33 12.96 -15.47
C ASN A 106 13.58 11.64 -15.41
N PRO A 107 13.89 10.68 -16.32
CA PRO A 107 13.24 9.36 -16.33
C PRO A 107 13.35 8.59 -15.00
N ALA A 108 14.40 8.82 -14.20
CA ALA A 108 14.58 8.11 -12.93
C ALA A 108 13.50 8.44 -11.92
N THR A 109 13.20 9.73 -11.70
CA THR A 109 12.15 10.16 -10.76
C THR A 109 10.77 9.80 -11.26
N LEU A 110 10.46 10.09 -12.54
CA LEU A 110 9.18 9.75 -13.16
C LEU A 110 8.89 8.25 -13.09
N PHE A 111 9.90 7.42 -13.36
CA PHE A 111 9.73 5.97 -13.34
C PHE A 111 9.69 5.41 -11.92
N ALA A 112 10.63 5.78 -11.04
CA ALA A 112 10.74 5.18 -9.71
C ALA A 112 9.48 5.39 -8.86
N TRP A 113 9.01 6.62 -8.78
CA TRP A 113 7.88 6.97 -7.90
C TRP A 113 6.53 6.68 -8.53
N ALA A 114 6.32 7.05 -9.79
CA ALA A 114 5.04 6.85 -10.42
C ALA A 114 4.86 5.45 -10.99
N VAL A 115 5.79 4.94 -11.80
CA VAL A 115 5.58 3.66 -12.51
C VAL A 115 5.97 2.47 -11.62
N ALA A 116 7.18 2.49 -11.02
CA ALA A 116 7.64 1.35 -10.23
C ALA A 116 6.92 1.26 -8.88
N LEU A 117 6.76 2.37 -8.15
CA LEU A 117 6.10 2.31 -6.85
C LEU A 117 4.57 2.22 -6.99
N LYS A 118 3.94 3.21 -7.61
CA LYS A 118 2.47 3.29 -7.69
C LYS A 118 1.90 2.44 -8.83
N GLY A 119 2.51 2.44 -10.02
CA GLY A 119 2.03 1.68 -11.17
C GLY A 119 2.03 0.16 -10.93
N VAL A 120 3.08 -0.39 -10.30
CA VAL A 120 3.10 -1.80 -9.92
C VAL A 120 2.04 -2.12 -8.86
N ALA A 121 1.74 -1.18 -7.94
CA ALA A 121 0.63 -1.33 -6.99
C ALA A 121 -0.73 -1.44 -7.72
N LEU A 122 -0.99 -0.58 -8.71
CA LEU A 122 -2.20 -0.66 -9.54
C LEU A 122 -2.30 -2.00 -10.29
N VAL A 123 -1.20 -2.44 -10.90
CA VAL A 123 -1.14 -3.76 -11.57
C VAL A 123 -1.40 -4.87 -10.57
N ALA A 124 -0.86 -4.79 -9.35
CA ALA A 124 -1.08 -5.79 -8.33
C ALA A 124 -2.55 -5.91 -7.92
N VAL A 125 -3.27 -4.79 -7.81
CA VAL A 125 -4.71 -4.76 -7.49
C VAL A 125 -5.54 -5.40 -8.61
N VAL A 126 -5.20 -5.16 -9.87
CA VAL A 126 -5.98 -5.65 -11.02
C VAL A 126 -5.61 -7.07 -11.40
N ALA A 127 -4.31 -7.35 -11.53
CA ALA A 127 -3.79 -8.58 -12.12
C ALA A 127 -3.04 -9.49 -11.13
N GLY A 128 -2.85 -9.07 -9.88
CA GLY A 128 -1.98 -9.76 -8.92
C GLY A 128 -0.54 -9.28 -8.99
N SER A 129 0.23 -9.52 -7.92
CA SER A 129 1.59 -8.98 -7.80
C SER A 129 2.57 -9.58 -8.80
N PRO A 130 3.19 -8.78 -9.67
CA PRO A 130 4.28 -9.20 -10.54
C PRO A 130 5.65 -9.08 -9.86
N TRP A 131 5.74 -8.48 -8.66
CA TRP A 131 6.98 -8.04 -8.04
C TRP A 131 8.01 -9.14 -7.82
N ARG A 132 7.56 -10.35 -7.53
CA ARG A 132 8.46 -11.51 -7.41
C ARG A 132 9.39 -11.69 -8.61
N TYR A 133 8.95 -11.26 -9.80
CA TYR A 133 9.72 -11.35 -11.03
C TYR A 133 10.33 -10.01 -11.46
N LEU A 134 9.70 -8.88 -11.06
CA LEU A 134 10.22 -7.55 -11.38
C LEU A 134 11.33 -7.10 -10.43
N SER A 135 11.41 -7.63 -9.21
CA SER A 135 12.41 -7.23 -8.21
C SER A 135 13.84 -7.45 -8.72
N PRO A 136 14.64 -6.36 -8.88
CA PRO A 136 15.99 -6.48 -9.43
C PRO A 136 16.94 -7.21 -8.47
N TRP A 137 16.90 -6.90 -7.17
CA TRP A 137 17.72 -7.55 -6.16
C TRP A 137 17.41 -9.03 -6.01
N ARG A 138 16.14 -9.41 -6.06
CA ARG A 138 15.76 -10.82 -6.06
C ARG A 138 16.23 -11.52 -7.32
N THR A 139 16.16 -10.87 -8.48
CA THR A 139 16.64 -11.42 -9.75
C THR A 139 18.15 -11.68 -9.70
N VAL A 140 18.93 -10.74 -9.15
CA VAL A 140 20.39 -10.92 -8.94
C VAL A 140 20.66 -12.10 -8.00
N TYR A 141 19.97 -12.16 -6.85
CA TYR A 141 20.10 -13.28 -5.91
C TYR A 141 19.78 -14.63 -6.56
N GLU A 142 18.67 -14.71 -7.28
CA GLU A 142 18.24 -15.95 -7.96
C GLU A 142 19.22 -16.38 -9.07
N ALA A 143 19.90 -15.43 -9.72
CA ALA A 143 20.96 -15.73 -10.69
C ALA A 143 22.17 -16.38 -10.00
N PHE A 144 22.64 -15.83 -8.89
CA PHE A 144 23.73 -16.43 -8.10
C PHE A 144 23.33 -17.80 -7.54
N ALA A 145 22.13 -17.95 -7.00
CA ALA A 145 21.63 -19.22 -6.50
C ALA A 145 21.52 -20.28 -7.60
N ALA A 146 21.19 -19.88 -8.84
CA ALA A 146 21.14 -20.77 -9.98
C ALA A 146 22.54 -21.21 -10.44
N LEU A 147 23.54 -20.32 -10.38
CA LEU A 147 24.94 -20.64 -10.69
C LEU A 147 25.53 -21.65 -9.70
N GLU A 148 25.24 -21.48 -8.42
CA GLU A 148 25.69 -22.36 -7.34
C GLU A 148 24.86 -23.66 -7.22
N GLY A 149 23.71 -23.73 -7.90
CA GLY A 149 22.80 -24.90 -7.83
C GLY A 149 22.11 -25.09 -6.47
N ARG A 150 22.20 -24.10 -5.55
CA ARG A 150 21.65 -24.17 -4.18
C ARG A 150 21.13 -22.81 -3.72
N ASP A 151 20.36 -22.81 -2.64
CA ASP A 151 20.02 -21.56 -1.90
C ASP A 151 21.28 -21.04 -1.18
N LEU A 152 21.53 -19.74 -1.28
CA LEU A 152 22.75 -19.11 -0.75
C LEU A 152 22.57 -18.59 0.68
N ALA A 153 21.47 -18.92 1.35
CA ALA A 153 21.18 -18.49 2.72
C ALA A 153 22.27 -18.96 3.69
N ALA A 154 22.88 -18.00 4.42
CA ALA A 154 23.81 -18.30 5.50
C ALA A 154 23.09 -18.81 6.76
N ALA A 155 21.84 -18.38 6.99
CA ALA A 155 21.01 -18.77 8.14
C ALA A 155 19.51 -18.80 7.77
N ALA A 156 18.71 -19.49 8.59
CA ALA A 156 17.26 -19.45 8.47
C ALA A 156 16.72 -18.09 8.90
N TYR A 157 15.70 -17.58 8.19
CA TYR A 157 15.03 -16.33 8.55
C TYR A 157 14.34 -16.46 9.92
N PRO A 158 14.62 -15.57 10.90
CA PRO A 158 14.05 -15.69 12.23
C PRO A 158 12.53 -15.49 12.22
N ALA A 159 11.77 -16.53 12.54
CA ALA A 159 10.30 -16.50 12.53
C ALA A 159 9.69 -15.40 13.43
N ARG A 160 10.39 -15.01 14.49
CA ARG A 160 9.99 -13.93 15.40
C ARG A 160 9.93 -12.55 14.72
N LEU A 161 10.76 -12.32 13.70
CA LEU A 161 10.75 -11.07 12.94
C LEU A 161 9.50 -10.95 12.06
N GLY A 162 8.99 -12.06 11.51
CA GLY A 162 7.81 -12.01 10.63
C GLY A 162 7.96 -10.96 9.53
N ALA A 163 6.98 -10.08 9.38
CA ALA A 163 6.99 -8.97 8.42
C ALA A 163 7.40 -7.62 9.04
N TRP A 164 7.91 -7.58 10.28
CA TRP A 164 8.30 -6.32 10.92
C TRP A 164 9.39 -5.54 10.16
N PRO A 165 10.42 -6.18 9.56
CA PRO A 165 11.37 -5.44 8.73
C PRO A 165 10.70 -4.80 7.50
N ALA A 166 9.70 -5.47 6.91
CA ALA A 166 8.93 -4.87 5.82
C ALA A 166 8.07 -3.68 6.29
N VAL A 167 7.49 -3.74 7.52
CA VAL A 167 6.77 -2.58 8.11
C VAL A 167 7.70 -1.39 8.22
N LEU A 168 8.90 -1.59 8.77
CA LEU A 168 9.90 -0.53 8.91
C LEU A 168 10.34 0.02 7.54
N GLY A 169 10.61 -0.87 6.58
CA GLY A 169 10.97 -0.49 5.21
C GLY A 169 9.85 0.29 4.52
N PHE A 170 8.59 -0.12 4.68
CA PHE A 170 7.43 0.58 4.14
C PHE A 170 7.27 1.99 4.74
N VAL A 171 7.32 2.09 6.06
CA VAL A 171 7.25 3.39 6.75
C VAL A 171 8.42 4.29 6.35
N ALA A 172 9.64 3.74 6.22
CA ALA A 172 10.80 4.54 5.83
C ALA A 172 10.73 5.03 4.38
N ILE A 173 10.30 4.18 3.43
CA ILE A 173 10.31 4.51 1.99
C ILE A 173 9.02 5.24 1.60
N VAL A 174 7.86 4.62 1.87
CA VAL A 174 6.58 5.15 1.41
C VAL A 174 6.03 6.17 2.42
N GLY A 175 6.17 5.93 3.71
CA GLY A 175 5.72 6.87 4.73
C GLY A 175 6.57 8.14 4.80
N VAL A 176 7.88 7.99 4.88
CA VAL A 176 8.80 9.09 5.14
C VAL A 176 9.47 9.60 3.87
N ALA A 177 10.23 8.77 3.15
CA ALA A 177 11.02 9.25 2.02
C ALA A 177 10.14 9.80 0.89
N GLU A 178 9.03 9.15 0.56
CA GLU A 178 8.11 9.62 -0.47
C GLU A 178 7.32 10.88 -0.03
N ASN A 179 6.73 10.84 1.17
CA ASN A 179 5.75 11.87 1.57
C ASN A 179 6.33 13.04 2.37
N LEU A 180 7.49 12.87 3.02
CA LEU A 180 8.00 13.85 3.98
C LEU A 180 9.38 14.41 3.62
N THR A 181 9.95 14.04 2.48
CA THR A 181 11.29 14.50 2.07
C THR A 181 11.33 14.98 0.64
N GLU A 182 12.43 15.62 0.26
CA GLU A 182 12.70 16.06 -1.12
C GLU A 182 13.26 14.95 -2.02
N ILE A 183 13.39 13.72 -1.51
CA ILE A 183 13.97 12.60 -2.27
C ILE A 183 13.24 12.39 -3.61
N PRO A 184 11.90 12.40 -3.69
CA PRO A 184 11.19 12.24 -4.96
C PRO A 184 11.45 13.36 -5.98
N GLN A 185 11.90 14.51 -5.51
CA GLN A 185 12.20 15.67 -6.35
C GLN A 185 13.68 15.77 -6.75
N SER A 186 14.51 14.83 -6.28
CA SER A 186 15.93 14.75 -6.62
C SER A 186 16.26 13.42 -7.29
N PRO A 187 16.65 13.43 -8.58
CA PRO A 187 17.05 12.22 -9.28
C PRO A 187 18.20 11.48 -8.59
N ARG A 188 19.20 12.23 -8.09
CA ARG A 188 20.36 11.65 -7.40
C ARG A 188 19.99 11.01 -6.06
N LEU A 189 19.14 11.67 -5.27
CA LEU A 189 18.68 11.09 -3.99
C LEU A 189 17.78 9.89 -4.22
N THR A 190 16.92 9.92 -5.24
CA THR A 190 16.11 8.77 -5.67
C THR A 190 16.98 7.57 -6.05
N ALA A 191 18.00 7.77 -6.90
CA ALA A 191 18.94 6.72 -7.26
C ALA A 191 19.72 6.20 -6.05
N GLY A 192 20.18 7.10 -5.17
CA GLY A 192 20.88 6.75 -3.94
C GLY A 192 20.03 5.92 -2.97
N LEU A 193 18.78 6.32 -2.76
CA LEU A 193 17.82 5.57 -1.93
C LEU A 193 17.59 4.17 -2.49
N LEU A 194 17.35 4.04 -3.79
CA LEU A 194 17.12 2.74 -4.43
C LEU A 194 18.36 1.86 -4.42
N ALA A 195 19.55 2.42 -4.63
CA ALA A 195 20.81 1.68 -4.49
C ALA A 195 21.02 1.18 -3.05
N ALA A 196 20.80 2.03 -2.05
CA ALA A 196 20.91 1.65 -0.64
C ALA A 196 19.90 0.55 -0.29
N TYR A 197 18.66 0.69 -0.75
CA TYR A 197 17.63 -0.35 -0.54
C TYR A 197 18.01 -1.68 -1.20
N ALA A 198 18.50 -1.65 -2.44
CA ALA A 198 18.95 -2.85 -3.15
C ALA A 198 20.10 -3.56 -2.41
N LEU A 199 21.06 -2.79 -1.87
CA LEU A 199 22.16 -3.35 -1.08
C LEU A 199 21.65 -4.03 0.19
N VAL A 200 20.72 -3.42 0.92
CA VAL A 200 20.09 -4.02 2.12
C VAL A 200 19.34 -5.30 1.73
N MET A 201 18.59 -5.28 0.64
CA MET A 201 17.85 -6.45 0.16
C MET A 201 18.78 -7.58 -0.28
N LEU A 202 19.88 -7.30 -0.97
CA LEU A 202 20.85 -8.30 -1.35
C LEU A 202 21.58 -8.87 -0.14
N ALA A 203 22.04 -8.02 0.78
CA ALA A 203 22.69 -8.47 2.02
C ALA A 203 21.77 -9.39 2.83
N GLY A 204 20.50 -9.00 3.00
CA GLY A 204 19.51 -9.82 3.67
C GLY A 204 19.16 -11.11 2.91
N GLY A 205 19.17 -11.07 1.58
CA GLY A 205 19.01 -12.25 0.74
C GLY A 205 20.12 -13.27 0.93
N PHE A 206 21.38 -12.82 0.91
CA PHE A 206 22.53 -13.71 1.18
C PHE A 206 22.57 -14.19 2.64
N ALA A 207 22.09 -13.38 3.59
CA ALA A 207 22.01 -13.80 4.98
C ALA A 207 20.92 -14.85 5.24
N PHE A 208 19.71 -14.68 4.66
CA PHE A 208 18.51 -15.43 5.05
C PHE A 208 17.74 -16.05 3.87
N GLY A 209 18.27 -16.00 2.68
CA GLY A 209 17.69 -16.64 1.50
C GLY A 209 16.38 -16.01 1.00
N ARG A 210 15.62 -16.82 0.28
CA ARG A 210 14.34 -16.43 -0.32
C ARG A 210 13.29 -15.96 0.68
N ASP A 211 13.36 -16.46 1.90
CA ASP A 211 12.44 -16.08 2.97
C ASP A 211 12.61 -14.63 3.40
N PHE A 212 13.82 -14.07 3.29
CA PHE A 212 14.05 -12.65 3.54
C PHE A 212 13.22 -11.77 2.59
N PHE A 213 13.30 -12.00 1.28
CA PHE A 213 12.52 -11.22 0.33
C PHE A 213 11.01 -11.35 0.59
N ALA A 214 10.53 -12.54 0.89
CA ALA A 214 9.12 -12.78 1.14
C ALA A 214 8.56 -12.08 2.40
N ASN A 215 9.43 -11.69 3.35
CA ASN A 215 9.03 -11.15 4.65
C ASN A 215 9.57 -9.75 4.95
N ALA A 216 10.75 -9.41 4.45
CA ALA A 216 11.46 -8.19 4.78
C ALA A 216 11.45 -7.15 3.65
N ASP A 217 11.28 -7.56 2.38
CA ASP A 217 11.11 -6.62 1.27
C ASP A 217 9.74 -5.94 1.36
N ALA A 218 9.75 -4.65 1.68
CA ALA A 218 8.54 -3.85 1.85
C ALA A 218 7.67 -3.83 0.58
N LEU A 219 8.28 -3.78 -0.60
CA LEU A 219 7.59 -3.76 -1.88
C LEU A 219 6.98 -5.12 -2.22
N GLU A 220 7.70 -6.22 -1.95
CA GLU A 220 7.13 -7.58 -2.09
C GLU A 220 5.91 -7.77 -1.19
N VAL A 221 6.01 -7.34 0.09
CA VAL A 221 4.90 -7.47 1.04
C VAL A 221 3.73 -6.60 0.61
N LEU A 222 3.97 -5.33 0.23
CA LEU A 222 2.94 -4.40 -0.24
C LEU A 222 2.17 -4.97 -1.43
N TYR A 223 2.86 -5.27 -2.52
CA TYR A 223 2.21 -5.70 -3.75
C TYR A 223 1.56 -7.07 -3.63
N ARG A 224 2.14 -7.98 -2.83
CA ARG A 224 1.51 -9.27 -2.52
C ARG A 224 0.21 -9.09 -1.73
N LEU A 225 0.15 -8.15 -0.79
CA LEU A 225 -1.06 -7.86 -0.03
C LEU A 225 -2.11 -7.19 -0.91
N LEU A 226 -1.76 -6.17 -1.68
CA LEU A 226 -2.65 -5.55 -2.66
C LEU A 226 -3.14 -6.56 -3.70
N GLY A 227 -2.25 -7.44 -4.15
CA GLY A 227 -2.60 -8.53 -5.05
C GLY A 227 -3.64 -9.53 -4.51
N ARG A 228 -3.95 -9.54 -3.20
CA ARG A 228 -5.07 -10.32 -2.66
C ARG A 228 -6.43 -9.80 -3.09
N VAL A 229 -6.52 -8.50 -3.40
CA VAL A 229 -7.74 -7.87 -3.91
C VAL A 229 -7.98 -8.20 -5.38
N SER A 230 -6.94 -8.60 -6.11
CA SER A 230 -7.05 -8.94 -7.53
C SER A 230 -8.11 -10.02 -7.78
N PRO A 231 -8.97 -9.84 -8.79
CA PRO A 231 -9.86 -10.90 -9.26
C PRO A 231 -9.13 -12.06 -9.93
N LEU A 232 -7.85 -11.89 -10.27
CA LEU A 232 -7.03 -12.93 -10.89
C LEU A 232 -6.16 -13.64 -9.85
N GLY A 233 -6.22 -14.97 -9.87
CA GLY A 233 -5.39 -15.85 -9.05
C GLY A 233 -4.39 -16.61 -9.90
N TRP A 234 -3.10 -16.29 -9.74
CA TRP A 234 -2.03 -16.96 -10.48
C TRP A 234 -1.51 -18.19 -9.73
N ARG A 235 -1.41 -19.30 -10.45
CA ARG A 235 -0.70 -20.50 -10.05
C ARG A 235 0.42 -20.76 -11.06
N GLU A 236 1.29 -21.76 -10.81
CA GLU A 236 2.47 -21.98 -11.65
C GLU A 236 2.16 -22.13 -13.14
N ARG A 237 1.03 -22.75 -13.49
CA ARG A 237 0.61 -23.03 -14.88
C ARG A 237 -0.86 -22.71 -15.14
N SER A 238 -1.49 -21.92 -14.30
CA SER A 238 -2.88 -21.53 -14.51
C SER A 238 -3.18 -20.16 -13.97
N VAL A 239 -4.11 -19.47 -14.59
CA VAL A 239 -4.76 -18.29 -14.07
C VAL A 239 -6.22 -18.62 -13.84
N GLY A 240 -6.75 -18.21 -12.70
CA GLY A 240 -8.15 -18.42 -12.37
C GLY A 240 -8.80 -17.14 -11.87
N VAL A 241 -10.11 -17.05 -12.03
CA VAL A 241 -10.91 -15.97 -11.43
C VAL A 241 -11.18 -16.31 -9.97
N ARG A 242 -10.95 -15.37 -9.09
CA ARG A 242 -11.24 -15.48 -7.66
C ARG A 242 -12.01 -14.27 -7.16
N THR A 243 -12.76 -14.46 -6.09
CA THR A 243 -13.47 -13.34 -5.48
C THR A 243 -12.56 -12.58 -4.51
N PRO A 244 -12.46 -11.23 -4.61
CA PRO A 244 -11.63 -10.42 -3.74
C PRO A 244 -11.94 -10.64 -2.24
N TRP A 245 -13.22 -10.69 -1.87
CA TRP A 245 -13.64 -10.87 -0.49
C TRP A 245 -13.25 -12.23 0.10
N GLU A 246 -13.19 -13.31 -0.70
CA GLU A 246 -12.70 -14.62 -0.24
C GLU A 246 -11.20 -14.62 -0.01
N SER A 247 -10.46 -14.00 -0.93
CA SER A 247 -9.02 -13.87 -0.82
C SER A 247 -8.61 -13.02 0.39
N CYS A 248 -9.34 -11.93 0.65
CA CYS A 248 -9.09 -11.05 1.78
C CYS A 248 -9.65 -11.60 3.11
N ALA A 249 -10.55 -12.58 3.09
CA ALA A 249 -11.00 -13.27 4.30
C ALA A 249 -10.02 -14.33 4.84
N ARG A 250 -8.89 -14.58 4.16
CA ARG A 250 -7.83 -15.49 4.65
C ARG A 250 -6.96 -14.77 5.68
N PRO A 251 -6.73 -15.34 6.87
CA PRO A 251 -5.94 -14.70 7.91
C PRO A 251 -4.52 -14.33 7.47
N ALA A 252 -3.95 -13.34 8.14
CA ALA A 252 -2.54 -13.01 8.04
C ALA A 252 -1.74 -13.98 8.93
N ALA A 253 -1.05 -14.92 8.31
CA ALA A 253 -0.35 -15.97 9.06
C ALA A 253 0.92 -15.50 9.77
N ARG A 254 1.47 -14.33 9.40
CA ARG A 254 2.78 -13.86 9.88
C ARG A 254 2.66 -12.63 10.77
N ARG A 255 3.50 -12.59 11.82
CA ARG A 255 3.61 -11.43 12.70
C ARG A 255 3.95 -10.17 11.91
N GLY A 256 3.45 -9.02 12.31
CA GLY A 256 3.70 -7.73 11.65
C GLY A 256 2.78 -7.44 10.44
N VAL A 257 2.13 -8.44 9.80
CA VAL A 257 1.28 -8.19 8.63
C VAL A 257 0.08 -7.32 8.97
N ALA A 258 -0.53 -7.48 10.15
CA ALA A 258 -1.61 -6.60 10.57
C ALA A 258 -1.15 -5.14 10.69
N ALA A 259 0.01 -4.92 11.31
CA ALA A 259 0.61 -3.58 11.40
C ALA A 259 0.95 -3.02 10.01
N PHE A 260 1.47 -3.86 9.11
CA PHE A 260 1.74 -3.46 7.73
C PHE A 260 0.48 -2.98 7.00
N VAL A 261 -0.62 -3.74 7.12
CA VAL A 261 -1.90 -3.36 6.49
C VAL A 261 -2.42 -2.04 7.04
N VAL A 262 -2.37 -1.85 8.36
CA VAL A 262 -2.79 -0.59 8.99
C VAL A 262 -1.89 0.57 8.56
N ALA A 263 -0.57 0.35 8.50
CA ALA A 263 0.37 1.35 8.02
C ALA A 263 0.11 1.72 6.55
N ALA A 264 -0.20 0.73 5.68
CA ALA A 264 -0.53 1.00 4.28
C ALA A 264 -1.82 1.81 4.14
N VAL A 265 -2.89 1.45 4.89
CA VAL A 265 -4.15 2.22 4.93
C VAL A 265 -3.91 3.64 5.42
N TYR A 266 -3.15 3.80 6.50
CA TYR A 266 -2.83 5.11 7.06
C TYR A 266 -2.01 5.96 6.10
N THR A 267 -0.93 5.43 5.53
CA THR A 267 -0.01 6.21 4.69
C THR A 267 -0.70 6.76 3.45
N VAL A 268 -1.54 5.95 2.79
CA VAL A 268 -2.32 6.41 1.63
C VAL A 268 -3.32 7.50 2.02
N SER A 269 -3.89 7.44 3.23
CA SER A 269 -4.79 8.50 3.72
C SER A 269 -4.03 9.75 4.15
N PHE A 270 -2.84 9.57 4.72
CA PHE A 270 -1.97 10.66 5.11
C PHE A 270 -1.48 11.45 3.90
N ASP A 271 -1.13 10.78 2.81
CA ASP A 271 -0.76 11.41 1.54
C ASP A 271 -1.87 12.37 1.05
N GLY A 272 -3.12 11.93 1.05
CA GLY A 272 -4.25 12.82 0.74
C GLY A 272 -4.47 13.92 1.78
N PHE A 273 -4.32 13.60 3.08
CA PHE A 273 -4.52 14.55 4.18
C PHE A 273 -3.44 15.64 4.22
N ALA A 274 -2.20 15.31 3.91
CA ALA A 274 -1.07 16.23 3.94
C ALA A 274 -1.23 17.43 2.99
N ASN A 275 -2.13 17.32 1.99
CA ASN A 275 -2.45 18.40 1.06
C ASN A 275 -3.64 19.26 1.47
N THR A 276 -4.20 19.07 2.64
CA THR A 276 -5.39 19.80 3.10
C THR A 276 -5.03 21.01 3.95
N PRO A 277 -5.89 22.04 3.97
CA PRO A 277 -5.72 23.19 4.88
C PRO A 277 -5.70 22.76 6.36
N GLU A 278 -6.40 21.68 6.69
CA GLU A 278 -6.47 21.15 8.04
C GLU A 278 -5.11 20.58 8.48
N TYR A 279 -4.40 19.92 7.59
CA TYR A 279 -3.02 19.49 7.86
C TYR A 279 -2.12 20.68 8.14
N GLN A 280 -2.22 21.75 7.37
CA GLN A 280 -1.43 22.94 7.60
C GLN A 280 -1.71 23.54 8.99
N SER A 281 -2.98 23.59 9.41
CA SER A 281 -3.33 24.05 10.76
C SER A 281 -2.67 23.20 11.85
N VAL A 282 -2.72 21.87 11.72
CA VAL A 282 -2.02 20.94 12.64
C VAL A 282 -0.51 21.15 12.58
N TYR A 283 0.03 21.31 11.38
CA TYR A 283 1.47 21.52 11.16
C TYR A 283 1.98 22.74 11.90
N TYR A 284 1.31 23.88 11.81
CA TYR A 284 1.76 25.11 12.47
C TYR A 284 1.72 25.01 13.99
N VAL A 285 0.68 24.37 14.54
CA VAL A 285 0.58 24.14 16.00
C VAL A 285 1.72 23.23 16.49
N VAL A 286 1.98 22.14 15.79
CA VAL A 286 3.03 21.17 16.21
C VAL A 286 4.43 21.76 15.99
N ARG A 287 4.61 22.62 14.99
CA ARG A 287 5.90 23.22 14.63
C ARG A 287 6.53 24.04 15.76
N GLU A 288 5.72 24.66 16.61
CA GLU A 288 6.23 25.41 17.77
C GLU A 288 7.04 24.52 18.71
N ALA A 289 6.65 23.26 18.87
CA ALA A 289 7.32 22.31 19.76
C ALA A 289 8.32 21.40 19.04
N ALA A 290 8.03 20.99 17.79
CA ALA A 290 8.78 19.97 17.06
C ALA A 290 9.76 20.52 16.01
N GLY A 291 9.66 21.81 15.67
CA GLY A 291 10.54 22.46 14.71
C GLY A 291 10.55 21.75 13.36
N VAL A 292 11.73 21.44 12.85
CA VAL A 292 11.94 20.76 11.56
C VAL A 292 11.42 19.32 11.54
N TYR A 293 11.19 18.71 12.69
CA TYR A 293 10.69 17.33 12.80
C TYR A 293 9.15 17.23 12.75
N THR A 294 8.46 18.35 12.62
CA THR A 294 6.98 18.42 12.60
C THR A 294 6.34 17.38 11.67
N PRO A 295 6.75 17.21 10.40
CA PRO A 295 6.12 16.21 9.51
C PRO A 295 6.26 14.78 10.05
N LEU A 296 7.42 14.44 10.60
CA LEU A 296 7.67 13.12 11.20
C LEU A 296 6.84 12.89 12.46
N VAL A 297 6.69 13.92 13.30
CA VAL A 297 5.89 13.84 14.53
C VAL A 297 4.41 13.67 14.18
N VAL A 298 3.88 14.46 13.23
CA VAL A 298 2.48 14.36 12.80
C VAL A 298 2.20 13.02 12.15
N TYR A 299 3.07 12.57 11.24
CA TYR A 299 2.96 11.26 10.61
C TYR A 299 3.02 10.12 11.64
N GLY A 300 4.00 10.14 12.52
CA GLY A 300 4.18 9.11 13.54
C GLY A 300 3.04 9.04 14.55
N ALA A 301 2.55 10.20 15.01
CA ALA A 301 1.40 10.27 15.91
C ALA A 301 0.12 9.73 15.26
N GLY A 302 -0.13 10.09 14.01
CA GLY A 302 -1.27 9.56 13.26
C GLY A 302 -1.18 8.05 13.01
N LEU A 303 0.00 7.53 12.66
CA LEU A 303 0.22 6.09 12.51
C LEU A 303 -0.03 5.35 13.83
N ALA A 304 0.48 5.88 14.94
CA ALA A 304 0.25 5.32 16.26
C ALA A 304 -1.24 5.32 16.63
N ALA A 305 -1.96 6.40 16.33
CA ALA A 305 -3.40 6.49 16.55
C ALA A 305 -4.18 5.46 15.71
N PHE A 306 -3.83 5.26 14.45
CA PHE A 306 -4.46 4.25 13.59
C PHE A 306 -4.19 2.83 14.11
N LEU A 307 -2.96 2.52 14.52
CA LEU A 307 -2.61 1.22 15.10
C LEU A 307 -3.38 0.99 16.41
N ALA A 308 -3.47 1.98 17.28
CA ALA A 308 -4.21 1.91 18.52
C ALA A 308 -5.73 1.74 18.30
N ALA A 309 -6.31 2.52 17.38
CA ALA A 309 -7.73 2.41 17.01
C ALA A 309 -8.05 1.02 16.46
N TYR A 310 -7.22 0.51 15.53
CA TYR A 310 -7.40 -0.84 14.99
C TYR A 310 -7.28 -1.91 16.08
N GLY A 311 -6.30 -1.81 16.98
CA GLY A 311 -6.14 -2.71 18.12
C GLY A 311 -7.33 -2.69 19.07
N ALA A 312 -7.86 -1.49 19.37
CA ALA A 312 -9.05 -1.33 20.20
C ALA A 312 -10.29 -1.97 19.56
N VAL A 313 -10.48 -1.78 18.26
CA VAL A 313 -11.57 -2.39 17.49
C VAL A 313 -11.43 -3.91 17.44
N ALA A 314 -10.22 -4.45 17.23
CA ALA A 314 -9.98 -5.89 17.29
C ALA A 314 -10.32 -6.47 18.66
N ALA A 315 -9.95 -5.80 19.75
CA ALA A 315 -10.32 -6.20 21.11
C ALA A 315 -11.83 -6.12 21.36
N ALA A 316 -12.51 -5.07 20.85
CA ALA A 316 -13.96 -4.94 20.94
C ALA A 316 -14.67 -6.05 20.17
N THR A 317 -14.17 -6.43 19.00
CA THR A 317 -14.67 -7.53 18.17
C THR A 317 -14.59 -8.87 18.92
N GLU A 318 -13.48 -9.17 19.58
CA GLU A 318 -13.34 -10.39 20.40
C GLU A 318 -14.32 -10.42 21.56
N ARG A 319 -14.48 -9.30 22.26
CA ARG A 319 -15.45 -9.21 23.38
C ARG A 319 -16.87 -9.42 22.91
N ALA A 320 -17.26 -8.76 21.80
CA ALA A 320 -18.59 -8.89 21.22
C ALA A 320 -18.87 -10.30 20.68
N GLY A 321 -17.82 -11.00 20.22
CA GLY A 321 -17.88 -12.41 19.81
C GLY A 321 -18.02 -13.39 20.95
N GLY A 322 -18.09 -12.92 22.23
CA GLY A 322 -18.28 -13.74 23.42
C GLY A 322 -17.05 -14.56 23.82
N ARG A 323 -15.90 -14.30 23.25
CA ARG A 323 -14.63 -14.80 23.73
C ARG A 323 -14.11 -13.76 24.72
N ALA A 324 -14.31 -14.01 26.01
CA ALA A 324 -13.68 -13.16 27.03
C ALA A 324 -12.20 -13.12 26.76
N ALA A 325 -11.66 -11.92 26.51
CA ALA A 325 -10.22 -11.72 26.31
C ALA A 325 -9.48 -12.15 27.59
N ARG A 326 -9.14 -13.43 27.68
CA ARG A 326 -8.39 -14.01 28.81
C ARG A 326 -6.93 -13.62 28.75
N SER A 327 -6.47 -13.18 27.58
CA SER A 327 -5.11 -12.71 27.36
C SER A 327 -5.05 -11.74 26.17
N GLY A 328 -4.08 -10.83 26.16
CA GLY A 328 -3.82 -9.95 25.00
C GLY A 328 -3.54 -10.70 23.69
N THR A 329 -3.30 -12.01 23.76
CA THR A 329 -3.11 -12.91 22.60
C THR A 329 -4.38 -13.07 21.77
N ASP A 330 -5.59 -13.00 22.39
CA ASP A 330 -6.85 -13.18 21.67
C ASP A 330 -7.18 -11.95 20.81
N ALA A 331 -6.92 -10.74 21.32
CA ALA A 331 -7.05 -9.50 20.54
C ALA A 331 -6.05 -9.44 19.38
N ALA A 332 -4.81 -9.88 19.58
CA ALA A 332 -3.80 -9.96 18.52
C ALA A 332 -4.20 -11.00 17.44
N ALA A 333 -4.80 -12.11 17.84
CA ALA A 333 -5.31 -13.12 16.91
C ALA A 333 -6.49 -12.57 16.09
N ALA A 334 -7.39 -11.79 16.71
CA ALA A 334 -8.46 -11.09 15.98
C ALA A 334 -7.89 -10.05 15.02
N ALA A 335 -6.94 -9.22 15.47
CA ALA A 335 -6.26 -8.25 14.62
C ALA A 335 -5.64 -8.93 13.39
N ALA A 336 -4.93 -10.05 13.57
CA ALA A 336 -4.34 -10.81 12.46
C ALA A 336 -5.41 -11.42 11.52
N ALA A 337 -6.54 -11.85 12.05
CA ALA A 337 -7.64 -12.44 11.26
C ALA A 337 -8.36 -11.38 10.41
N PHE A 338 -8.62 -10.20 10.97
CA PHE A 338 -9.38 -9.15 10.31
C PHE A 338 -8.52 -8.18 9.49
N ALA A 339 -7.21 -8.04 9.74
CA ALA A 339 -6.37 -7.10 8.99
C ALA A 339 -6.47 -7.28 7.44
N PRO A 340 -6.43 -8.48 6.88
CA PRO A 340 -6.57 -8.61 5.43
C PRO A 340 -7.93 -8.16 4.88
N THR A 341 -8.96 -8.08 5.71
CA THR A 341 -10.31 -7.67 5.26
C THR A 341 -10.38 -6.17 4.94
N VAL A 342 -9.46 -5.35 5.42
CA VAL A 342 -9.39 -3.93 5.08
C VAL A 342 -8.51 -3.64 3.85
N LEU A 343 -7.84 -4.65 3.29
CA LEU A 343 -7.06 -4.50 2.05
C LEU A 343 -7.86 -3.95 0.87
N PRO A 344 -9.13 -4.32 0.64
CA PRO A 344 -9.92 -3.72 -0.42
C PRO A 344 -10.06 -2.21 -0.29
N ILE A 345 -10.09 -1.67 0.94
CA ILE A 345 -10.13 -0.22 1.19
C ILE A 345 -8.80 0.41 0.76
N ALA A 346 -7.67 -0.14 1.24
CA ALA A 346 -6.35 0.35 0.86
C ALA A 346 -6.13 0.30 -0.66
N ALA A 347 -6.51 -0.81 -1.30
CA ALA A 347 -6.36 -1.01 -2.73
C ALA A 347 -7.23 -0.05 -3.54
N ALA A 348 -8.48 0.14 -3.14
CA ALA A 348 -9.39 1.04 -3.83
C ALA A 348 -8.94 2.50 -3.71
N TYR A 349 -8.46 2.90 -2.53
CA TYR A 349 -7.92 4.24 -2.32
C TYR A 349 -6.60 4.43 -3.08
N GLU A 350 -5.70 3.44 -3.07
CA GLU A 350 -4.46 3.45 -3.85
C GLU A 350 -4.73 3.63 -5.34
N VAL A 351 -5.73 2.91 -5.88
CA VAL A 351 -6.14 3.08 -7.28
C VAL A 351 -6.74 4.47 -7.49
N ALA A 352 -7.73 4.87 -6.69
CA ALA A 352 -8.44 6.14 -6.84
C ALA A 352 -7.47 7.32 -6.82
N HIS A 353 -6.55 7.35 -5.87
CA HIS A 353 -5.62 8.45 -5.67
C HIS A 353 -4.50 8.47 -6.73
N ASN A 354 -3.96 7.30 -7.09
CA ASN A 354 -2.72 7.23 -7.86
C ASN A 354 -2.87 6.95 -9.36
N TYR A 355 -4.04 6.50 -9.89
CA TYR A 355 -4.13 6.23 -11.32
C TYR A 355 -3.88 7.48 -12.21
N PRO A 356 -4.29 8.70 -11.82
CA PRO A 356 -3.99 9.87 -12.63
C PRO A 356 -2.51 10.27 -12.53
N PHE A 357 -1.92 10.14 -11.37
CA PHE A 357 -0.50 10.38 -11.17
C PHE A 357 0.35 9.43 -12.03
N VAL A 358 0.07 8.13 -11.98
CA VAL A 358 0.76 7.12 -12.80
C VAL A 358 0.58 7.42 -14.29
N ALA A 359 -0.65 7.71 -14.74
CA ALA A 359 -0.93 7.97 -16.15
C ALA A 359 -0.24 9.23 -16.66
N ARG A 360 -0.19 10.31 -15.86
CA ARG A 360 0.52 11.56 -16.25
C ARG A 360 2.03 11.34 -16.35
N ASN A 361 2.63 10.73 -15.34
CA ASN A 361 4.07 10.48 -15.35
C ASN A 361 4.48 9.48 -16.44
N LEU A 362 3.64 8.49 -16.73
CA LEU A 362 3.85 7.59 -17.86
C LEU A 362 3.73 8.35 -19.19
N ALA A 363 2.78 9.27 -19.32
CA ALA A 363 2.67 10.14 -20.48
C ALA A 363 3.92 11.01 -20.66
N SER A 364 4.45 11.58 -19.56
CA SER A 364 5.72 12.35 -19.59
C SER A 364 6.90 11.49 -20.03
N LEU A 365 7.03 10.27 -19.50
CA LEU A 365 8.08 9.33 -19.95
C LEU A 365 7.96 8.99 -21.43
N LEU A 366 6.74 8.74 -21.93
CA LEU A 366 6.49 8.48 -23.33
C LEU A 366 6.77 9.70 -24.20
N SER A 367 6.47 10.91 -23.69
CA SER A 367 6.78 12.17 -24.40
C SER A 367 8.27 12.38 -24.53
N LEU A 368 9.04 12.13 -23.46
CA LEU A 368 10.50 12.19 -23.50
C LEU A 368 11.10 11.17 -24.49
N ALA A 369 10.55 9.95 -24.51
CA ALA A 369 11.05 8.88 -25.37
C ALA A 369 10.70 9.09 -26.86
N ALA A 370 9.52 9.69 -27.14
CA ALA A 370 9.00 9.86 -28.50
C ALA A 370 9.24 11.25 -29.09
N ASP A 371 9.84 12.16 -28.33
CA ASP A 371 10.05 13.58 -28.67
C ASP A 371 8.75 14.25 -29.18
N ARG A 372 7.63 13.91 -28.57
CA ARG A 372 6.30 14.46 -28.89
C ARG A 372 5.39 14.42 -27.68
N ALA A 373 4.46 15.37 -27.57
CA ALA A 373 3.48 15.40 -26.50
C ALA A 373 2.54 14.17 -26.54
N VAL A 374 2.47 13.43 -25.43
CA VAL A 374 1.57 12.29 -25.23
C VAL A 374 0.63 12.61 -24.08
N SER A 375 -0.66 12.34 -24.25
CA SER A 375 -1.67 12.44 -23.19
C SER A 375 -2.43 11.12 -23.08
N LEU A 376 -2.42 10.51 -21.89
CA LEU A 376 -3.15 9.26 -21.63
C LEU A 376 -4.53 9.48 -21.02
N LEU A 377 -4.78 10.66 -20.44
CA LEU A 377 -6.05 10.99 -19.75
C LEU A 377 -6.85 12.12 -20.44
N GLY A 378 -6.50 12.50 -21.66
CA GLY A 378 -7.21 13.59 -22.37
C GLY A 378 -8.69 13.34 -22.60
N TRP A 379 -9.13 12.09 -22.53
CA TRP A 379 -10.53 11.68 -22.65
C TRP A 379 -11.31 11.78 -21.32
N LEU A 380 -10.62 11.89 -20.17
CA LEU A 380 -11.24 11.86 -18.86
C LEU A 380 -11.64 13.26 -18.42
N SER A 381 -12.95 13.53 -18.38
CA SER A 381 -13.47 14.78 -17.85
C SER A 381 -13.31 14.87 -16.33
N VAL A 382 -13.22 16.09 -15.79
CA VAL A 382 -13.12 16.32 -14.34
C VAL A 382 -14.27 15.69 -13.55
N PRO A 383 -15.55 15.80 -13.95
CA PRO A 383 -16.64 15.09 -13.29
C PRO A 383 -16.49 13.56 -13.32
N ALA A 384 -16.11 12.99 -14.47
CA ALA A 384 -15.92 11.53 -14.59
C ALA A 384 -14.75 11.04 -13.70
N PHE A 385 -13.67 11.81 -13.62
CA PHE A 385 -12.56 11.56 -12.70
C PHE A 385 -13.06 11.51 -11.25
N TRP A 386 -13.78 12.52 -10.81
CA TRP A 386 -14.28 12.60 -9.44
C TRP A 386 -15.24 11.45 -9.09
N TRP A 387 -16.19 11.15 -9.97
CA TRP A 387 -17.10 10.00 -9.79
C TRP A 387 -16.37 8.68 -9.73
N SER A 388 -15.30 8.51 -10.52
CA SER A 388 -14.49 7.29 -10.47
C SER A 388 -13.83 7.09 -9.10
N GLN A 389 -13.35 8.16 -8.47
CA GLN A 389 -12.77 8.10 -7.14
C GLN A 389 -13.80 7.68 -6.09
N VAL A 390 -14.96 8.32 -6.09
CA VAL A 390 -16.06 7.99 -5.16
C VAL A 390 -16.49 6.54 -5.33
N ALA A 391 -16.71 6.09 -6.56
CA ALA A 391 -17.12 4.72 -6.85
C ALA A 391 -16.10 3.70 -6.37
N LEU A 392 -14.80 3.94 -6.60
CA LEU A 392 -13.72 3.08 -6.14
C LEU A 392 -13.67 3.01 -4.62
N VAL A 393 -13.71 4.15 -3.93
CA VAL A 393 -13.69 4.19 -2.46
C VAL A 393 -14.86 3.40 -1.87
N VAL A 394 -16.09 3.65 -2.35
CA VAL A 394 -17.29 2.95 -1.86
C VAL A 394 -17.19 1.44 -2.15
N ALA A 395 -16.78 1.05 -3.36
CA ALA A 395 -16.61 -0.36 -3.72
C ALA A 395 -15.59 -1.07 -2.83
N GLY A 396 -14.46 -0.42 -2.52
CA GLY A 396 -13.46 -0.95 -1.59
C GLY A 396 -14.03 -1.23 -0.20
N HIS A 397 -14.85 -0.33 0.32
CA HIS A 397 -15.48 -0.50 1.63
C HIS A 397 -16.55 -1.61 1.62
N VAL A 398 -17.36 -1.70 0.58
CA VAL A 398 -18.34 -2.80 0.40
C VAL A 398 -17.64 -4.16 0.38
N LEU A 399 -16.55 -4.29 -0.39
CA LEU A 399 -15.75 -5.51 -0.46
C LEU A 399 -15.11 -5.85 0.90
N ALA A 400 -14.64 -4.85 1.63
CA ALA A 400 -14.05 -5.03 2.96
C ALA A 400 -15.07 -5.54 3.97
N VAL A 401 -16.29 -4.98 3.97
CA VAL A 401 -17.39 -5.44 4.82
C VAL A 401 -17.77 -6.90 4.50
N ALA A 402 -17.84 -7.26 3.21
CA ALA A 402 -18.12 -8.64 2.80
C ALA A 402 -17.02 -9.61 3.27
N ALA A 403 -15.74 -9.22 3.16
CA ALA A 403 -14.64 -10.02 3.67
C ALA A 403 -14.66 -10.14 5.20
N ALA A 404 -14.93 -9.05 5.92
CA ALA A 404 -15.02 -9.03 7.38
C ALA A 404 -16.16 -9.89 7.91
N HIS A 405 -17.33 -9.83 7.27
CA HIS A 405 -18.47 -10.68 7.62
C HIS A 405 -18.11 -12.16 7.52
N ARG A 406 -17.45 -12.58 6.44
CA ARG A 406 -16.98 -13.97 6.29
C ARG A 406 -16.01 -14.42 7.38
N VAL A 407 -15.07 -13.55 7.76
CA VAL A 407 -14.16 -13.84 8.88
C VAL A 407 -14.94 -13.97 10.17
N ALA A 408 -15.90 -13.08 10.41
CA ALA A 408 -16.74 -13.12 11.61
C ALA A 408 -17.56 -14.41 11.71
N VAL A 409 -18.20 -14.83 10.62
CA VAL A 409 -18.98 -16.10 10.56
C VAL A 409 -18.08 -17.29 10.88
N ARG A 410 -16.92 -17.40 10.23
CA ARG A 410 -15.99 -18.52 10.48
C ARG A 410 -15.45 -18.54 11.91
N ARG A 411 -15.26 -17.36 12.53
CA ARG A 411 -14.61 -17.25 13.84
C ARG A 411 -15.58 -17.31 15.01
N TYR A 412 -16.78 -16.77 14.85
CA TYR A 412 -17.73 -16.55 15.96
C TYR A 412 -19.09 -17.26 15.78
N GLY A 413 -19.35 -17.87 14.62
CA GLY A 413 -20.62 -18.59 14.37
C GLY A 413 -21.84 -17.70 14.59
N ASP A 414 -22.77 -18.11 15.43
CA ASP A 414 -24.03 -17.40 15.73
C ASP A 414 -23.84 -15.98 16.29
N ARG A 415 -22.66 -15.68 16.83
CA ARG A 415 -22.31 -14.35 17.33
C ARG A 415 -21.64 -13.46 16.29
N ALA A 416 -21.50 -13.91 15.04
CA ALA A 416 -20.80 -13.20 13.98
C ALA A 416 -21.29 -11.76 13.81
N VAL A 417 -22.61 -11.55 13.79
CA VAL A 417 -23.24 -10.23 13.62
C VAL A 417 -22.86 -9.28 14.75
N ALA A 418 -22.89 -9.74 15.99
CA ALA A 418 -22.49 -8.93 17.14
C ALA A 418 -20.99 -8.63 17.10
N ALA A 419 -20.18 -9.66 16.79
CA ALA A 419 -18.73 -9.56 16.79
C ALA A 419 -18.20 -8.55 15.78
N HIS A 420 -18.76 -8.49 14.55
CA HIS A 420 -18.18 -7.62 13.54
C HIS A 420 -18.70 -6.18 13.55
N ARG A 421 -19.72 -5.85 14.37
CA ARG A 421 -20.25 -4.47 14.51
C ARG A 421 -19.18 -3.41 14.78
N PRO A 422 -18.23 -3.61 15.72
CA PRO A 422 -17.19 -2.60 15.97
C PRO A 422 -16.34 -2.31 14.73
N LEU A 423 -16.02 -3.35 13.94
CA LEU A 423 -15.25 -3.20 12.72
C LEU A 423 -16.05 -2.50 11.61
N VAL A 424 -17.35 -2.81 11.48
CA VAL A 424 -18.24 -2.11 10.54
C VAL A 424 -18.35 -0.62 10.90
N ALA A 425 -18.50 -0.30 12.18
CA ALA A 425 -18.52 1.11 12.62
C ALA A 425 -17.21 1.85 12.25
N LEU A 426 -16.05 1.19 12.44
CA LEU A 426 -14.77 1.73 12.00
C LEU A 426 -14.76 1.94 10.47
N MET A 427 -15.23 0.97 9.69
CA MET A 427 -15.26 1.04 8.23
C MET A 427 -16.19 2.16 7.74
N VAL A 428 -17.35 2.34 8.34
CA VAL A 428 -18.28 3.46 8.03
C VAL A 428 -17.61 4.81 8.32
N GLY A 429 -17.02 4.96 9.52
CA GLY A 429 -16.30 6.18 9.88
C GLY A 429 -15.13 6.46 8.94
N TYR A 430 -14.40 5.42 8.55
CA TYR A 430 -13.30 5.55 7.63
C TYR A 430 -13.76 5.85 6.18
N THR A 431 -14.93 5.36 5.76
CA THR A 431 -15.55 5.75 4.47
C THR A 431 -15.78 7.27 4.43
N VAL A 432 -16.39 7.79 5.49
CA VAL A 432 -16.66 9.23 5.61
C VAL A 432 -15.34 10.04 5.61
N LEU A 433 -14.34 9.59 6.39
CA LEU A 433 -13.03 10.24 6.44
C LEU A 433 -12.33 10.23 5.07
N SER A 434 -12.34 9.10 4.37
CA SER A 434 -11.72 8.96 3.04
C SER A 434 -12.36 9.89 2.01
N LEU A 435 -13.69 9.95 1.98
CA LEU A 435 -14.41 10.84 1.07
C LEU A 435 -14.23 12.31 1.47
N TRP A 436 -14.15 12.61 2.76
CA TRP A 436 -13.83 13.94 3.25
C TRP A 436 -12.45 14.40 2.77
N ILE A 437 -11.42 13.56 2.90
CA ILE A 437 -10.08 13.87 2.40
C ILE A 437 -10.11 14.17 0.88
N VAL A 438 -10.74 13.28 0.10
CA VAL A 438 -10.83 13.44 -1.36
C VAL A 438 -11.60 14.70 -1.76
N SER A 439 -12.54 15.18 -0.95
CA SER A 439 -13.34 16.37 -1.22
C SER A 439 -12.65 17.70 -0.85
N ARG A 440 -11.49 17.64 -0.19
CA ARG A 440 -10.79 18.85 0.23
C ARG A 440 -10.05 19.54 -0.90
N PRO A 441 -10.01 20.90 -0.90
CA PRO A 441 -9.15 21.61 -1.84
C PRO A 441 -7.69 21.25 -1.54
N VAL A 442 -6.93 21.03 -2.60
CA VAL A 442 -5.48 20.86 -2.50
C VAL A 442 -4.86 22.22 -2.25
N VAL A 443 -4.02 22.34 -1.23
CA VAL A 443 -3.24 23.55 -0.98
C VAL A 443 -1.97 23.45 -1.82
N ALA A 444 -1.82 24.38 -2.77
CA ALA A 444 -0.65 24.49 -3.64
C ALA A 444 0.58 25.03 -2.88
#